data_e2997f817097ad941f8be1599e852385
#
_entry.id   e2997f817097ad941f8be1599e852385
#
_cell.length_a   1.000
_cell.length_b   1.000
_cell.length_c   1.000
_cell.angle_alpha   90.00
_cell.angle_beta   90.00
_cell.angle_gamma   90.00
#
_symmetry.space_group_name_H-M   'P 1'
#
loop_
_entity.id
_entity.type
_entity.pdbx_description
1 polymer ?
#
loop_
_entity_poly.entity_id
_entity_poly.type
_entity_poly.pdbx_seq_one_letter_code
_entity_poly.pdbx_strand_id
1 'polypeptide(L)'
;REPTKSGVIGLLAAALGLRRDETEPLTRLAQLRFGVRVEREGQLLVDFHMARNEEKDRSYVTYRHYLEDAVFLVGLESEDTALLQELAEALTHPVFPLYLGRRACPPTLPLCLGLREQGLVEALQAEPVLCPGGPKPTRIVADAAPQEPGAVPQRDVPLSYDPRHRQYGYRSAREISLRQPAGAPEPTAHDPFCEL
;
A
#
# COMPACT_ATOMS: atom_id res chain seq x y z
N ARG A 1 0.66 3.51 8.78
CA ARG A 1 -0.25 2.52 8.15
C ARG A 1 -0.25 2.76 6.65
N GLU A 2 -0.22 1.70 5.85
CA GLU A 2 -0.15 1.73 4.39
C GLU A 2 -1.05 0.63 3.79
N PRO A 3 -1.35 0.68 2.47
CA PRO A 3 -2.03 -0.40 1.78
C PRO A 3 -1.26 -1.72 1.91
N THR A 4 -1.98 -2.80 2.17
CA THR A 4 -1.38 -4.14 2.21
C THR A 4 -1.19 -4.67 0.79
N LYS A 5 -0.19 -5.54 0.59
CA LYS A 5 0.04 -6.21 -0.70
C LYS A 5 -1.23 -6.94 -1.17
N SER A 6 -1.90 -7.67 -0.26
CA SER A 6 -3.16 -8.34 -0.57
C SER A 6 -4.29 -7.39 -1.01
N GLY A 7 -4.37 -6.19 -0.42
CA GLY A 7 -5.35 -5.18 -0.83
C GLY A 7 -5.12 -4.71 -2.26
N VAL A 8 -3.87 -4.42 -2.61
CA VAL A 8 -3.47 -3.99 -3.95
C VAL A 8 -3.63 -5.11 -4.97
N ILE A 9 -3.16 -6.33 -4.67
CA ILE A 9 -3.35 -7.50 -5.57
C ILE A 9 -4.86 -7.77 -5.81
N GLY A 10 -5.70 -7.61 -4.78
CA GLY A 10 -7.16 -7.73 -4.95
C GLY A 10 -7.76 -6.67 -5.86
N LEU A 11 -7.22 -5.44 -5.84
CA LEU A 11 -7.61 -4.37 -6.76
C LEU A 11 -7.18 -4.68 -8.20
N LEU A 12 -5.94 -5.16 -8.41
CA LEU A 12 -5.44 -5.58 -9.71
C LEU A 12 -6.24 -6.76 -10.28
N ALA A 13 -6.54 -7.76 -9.45
CA ALA A 13 -7.39 -8.89 -9.82
C ALA A 13 -8.78 -8.43 -10.28
N ALA A 14 -9.36 -7.43 -9.59
CA ALA A 14 -10.63 -6.84 -9.99
C ALA A 14 -10.53 -6.09 -11.33
N ALA A 15 -9.42 -5.37 -11.57
CA ALA A 15 -9.16 -4.71 -12.84
C ALA A 15 -9.10 -5.70 -14.01
N LEU A 16 -8.40 -6.83 -13.83
CA LEU A 16 -8.30 -7.92 -14.80
C LEU A 16 -9.58 -8.76 -14.94
N GLY A 17 -10.58 -8.57 -14.08
CA GLY A 17 -11.81 -9.37 -14.09
C GLY A 17 -11.67 -10.75 -13.43
N LEU A 18 -10.61 -11.00 -12.68
CA LEU A 18 -10.37 -12.27 -12.00
C LEU A 18 -11.34 -12.48 -10.83
N ARG A 19 -11.86 -13.68 -10.71
CA ARG A 19 -12.72 -14.07 -9.60
C ARG A 19 -11.91 -14.54 -8.41
N ARG A 20 -12.56 -14.59 -7.23
CA ARG A 20 -11.89 -14.92 -5.96
C ARG A 20 -11.44 -16.37 -5.85
N ASP A 21 -11.99 -17.26 -6.66
CA ASP A 21 -11.69 -18.69 -6.75
C ASP A 21 -10.58 -19.02 -7.76
N GLU A 22 -10.16 -18.06 -8.58
CA GLU A 22 -9.09 -18.22 -9.55
C GLU A 22 -7.70 -18.08 -8.89
N THR A 23 -7.20 -19.18 -8.34
CA THR A 23 -5.98 -19.17 -7.51
C THR A 23 -4.70 -18.98 -8.34
N GLU A 24 -4.62 -19.57 -9.54
CA GLU A 24 -3.41 -19.54 -10.37
C GLU A 24 -3.02 -18.12 -10.83
N PRO A 25 -3.93 -17.30 -11.43
CA PRO A 25 -3.63 -15.91 -11.76
C PRO A 25 -3.28 -15.06 -10.52
N LEU A 26 -3.94 -15.32 -9.39
CA LEU A 26 -3.63 -14.63 -8.13
C LEU A 26 -2.21 -14.92 -7.65
N THR A 27 -1.75 -16.17 -7.79
CA THR A 27 -0.38 -16.56 -7.43
C THR A 27 0.64 -15.82 -8.28
N ARG A 28 0.40 -15.65 -9.59
CA ARG A 28 1.26 -14.86 -10.48
C ARG A 28 1.32 -13.40 -10.04
N LEU A 29 0.19 -12.78 -9.71
CA LEU A 29 0.16 -11.40 -9.20
C LEU A 29 0.85 -11.27 -7.84
N ALA A 30 0.75 -12.27 -6.97
CA ALA A 30 1.38 -12.26 -5.65
C ALA A 30 2.92 -12.28 -5.71
N GLN A 31 3.51 -12.73 -6.83
CA GLN A 31 4.96 -12.73 -7.07
C GLN A 31 5.52 -11.34 -7.39
N LEU A 32 4.70 -10.37 -7.80
CA LEU A 32 5.14 -9.00 -8.02
C LEU A 32 5.86 -8.46 -6.78
N ARG A 33 7.02 -7.83 -6.96
CA ARG A 33 7.64 -7.05 -5.88
C ARG A 33 6.80 -5.83 -5.61
N PHE A 34 6.68 -5.47 -4.35
CA PHE A 34 5.71 -4.49 -3.88
C PHE A 34 6.36 -3.46 -2.97
N GLY A 35 6.03 -2.20 -3.19
CA GLY A 35 6.43 -1.11 -2.32
C GLY A 35 5.39 0.00 -2.28
N VAL A 36 5.42 0.76 -1.20
CA VAL A 36 4.52 1.90 -0.97
C VAL A 36 5.32 3.07 -0.47
N ARG A 37 5.23 4.22 -1.14
CA ARG A 37 5.66 5.52 -0.62
C ARG A 37 4.48 6.20 0.04
N VAL A 38 4.64 6.58 1.30
CA VAL A 38 3.61 7.27 2.07
C VAL A 38 3.72 8.77 1.81
N GLU A 39 2.77 9.29 1.04
CA GLU A 39 2.67 10.73 0.72
C GLU A 39 2.02 11.48 1.88
N ARG A 40 0.94 10.91 2.42
CA ARG A 40 0.20 11.43 3.56
C ARG A 40 -0.39 10.28 4.36
N GLU A 41 -0.11 10.26 5.67
CA GLU A 41 -0.51 9.17 6.57
C GLU A 41 -2.04 9.01 6.71
N GLY A 42 -2.78 10.10 6.56
CA GLY A 42 -4.20 10.13 6.82
C GLY A 42 -4.57 10.04 8.29
N GLN A 43 -5.88 10.02 8.56
CA GLN A 43 -6.46 9.91 9.89
C GLN A 43 -7.31 8.66 10.02
N LEU A 44 -7.36 8.09 11.23
CA LEU A 44 -8.19 6.92 11.49
C LEU A 44 -9.64 7.35 11.75
N LEU A 45 -10.54 6.99 10.82
CA LEU A 45 -11.97 7.10 10.99
C LEU A 45 -12.53 5.79 11.52
N VAL A 46 -13.35 5.86 12.57
CA VAL A 46 -14.08 4.71 13.11
C VAL A 46 -15.56 4.89 12.82
N ASP A 47 -16.10 3.99 12.00
CA ASP A 47 -17.51 3.99 11.62
C ASP A 47 -18.26 2.90 12.37
N PHE A 48 -19.42 3.26 12.87
CA PHE A 48 -20.29 2.41 13.65
C PHE A 48 -21.39 1.83 12.75
N HIS A 49 -21.52 0.52 12.72
CA HIS A 49 -22.55 -0.18 11.98
C HIS A 49 -23.31 -1.20 12.81
N MET A 50 -24.61 -1.26 12.63
CA MET A 50 -25.42 -2.35 13.12
C MET A 50 -25.64 -3.37 12.00
N ALA A 51 -25.28 -4.63 12.27
CA ALA A 51 -25.58 -5.75 11.40
C ALA A 51 -26.66 -6.62 12.07
N ARG A 52 -27.74 -6.95 11.34
CA ARG A 52 -28.80 -7.83 11.81
C ARG A 52 -28.61 -9.22 11.23
N ASN A 53 -28.67 -10.22 12.08
CA ASN A 53 -28.76 -11.62 11.65
C ASN A 53 -30.25 -11.99 11.61
N GLU A 54 -30.79 -12.16 10.41
CA GLU A 54 -32.22 -12.44 10.20
C GLU A 54 -32.64 -13.79 10.77
N GLU A 55 -31.77 -14.81 10.74
CA GLU A 55 -32.08 -16.14 11.26
C GLU A 55 -32.20 -16.18 12.79
N LYS A 56 -31.44 -15.32 13.48
CA LYS A 56 -31.38 -15.30 14.95
C LYS A 56 -32.09 -14.12 15.59
N ASP A 57 -32.68 -13.24 14.77
CA ASP A 57 -33.30 -11.96 15.18
C ASP A 57 -32.44 -11.17 16.18
N ARG A 58 -31.13 -11.15 15.94
CA ARG A 58 -30.15 -10.47 16.78
C ARG A 58 -29.42 -9.39 15.99
N SER A 59 -29.27 -8.23 16.61
CA SER A 59 -28.45 -7.14 16.11
C SER A 59 -27.07 -7.16 16.77
N TYR A 60 -26.03 -6.95 15.96
CA TYR A 60 -24.64 -6.88 16.40
C TYR A 60 -24.08 -5.51 16.03
N VAL A 61 -23.38 -4.92 16.96
CA VAL A 61 -22.59 -3.71 16.72
C VAL A 61 -21.25 -4.11 16.11
N THR A 62 -20.88 -3.45 15.00
CA THR A 62 -19.58 -3.62 14.37
C THR A 62 -18.91 -2.28 14.19
N TYR A 63 -17.63 -2.19 14.56
CA TYR A 63 -16.79 -1.03 14.32
C TYR A 63 -15.96 -1.27 13.07
N ARG A 64 -15.99 -0.30 12.15
CA ARG A 64 -15.21 -0.35 10.91
C ARG A 64 -14.20 0.77 10.92
N HIS A 65 -12.95 0.39 10.77
CA HIS A 65 -11.84 1.33 10.74
C HIS A 65 -11.51 1.65 9.29
N TYR A 66 -11.42 2.95 8.99
CA TYR A 66 -11.03 3.49 7.68
C TYR A 66 -9.83 4.42 7.86
N LEU A 67 -9.08 4.59 6.80
CA LEU A 67 -8.03 5.58 6.75
C LEU A 67 -8.51 6.73 5.85
N GLU A 68 -8.81 7.87 6.46
CA GLU A 68 -9.32 9.06 5.79
C GLU A 68 -8.16 9.96 5.36
N ASP A 69 -8.28 10.61 4.20
CA ASP A 69 -7.30 11.54 3.65
C ASP A 69 -5.86 11.00 3.49
N ALA A 70 -5.68 9.70 3.51
CA ALA A 70 -4.41 9.07 3.23
C ALA A 70 -4.09 9.11 1.73
N VAL A 71 -2.82 9.35 1.39
CA VAL A 71 -2.34 9.30 0.00
C VAL A 71 -1.10 8.42 -0.06
N PHE A 72 -1.12 7.46 -0.96
CA PHE A 72 -0.06 6.48 -1.14
C PHE A 72 0.30 6.35 -2.62
N LEU A 73 1.59 6.29 -2.90
CA LEU A 73 2.13 5.87 -4.18
C LEU A 73 2.53 4.40 -4.07
N VAL A 74 1.91 3.56 -4.88
CA VAL A 74 2.20 2.12 -4.92
C VAL A 74 3.10 1.82 -6.11
N GLY A 75 4.19 1.10 -5.86
CA GLY A 75 5.08 0.54 -6.88
C GLY A 75 4.92 -0.97 -6.96
N LEU A 76 4.94 -1.47 -8.18
CA LEU A 76 4.97 -2.89 -8.50
C LEU A 76 6.11 -3.15 -9.46
N GLU A 77 6.90 -4.20 -9.23
CA GLU A 77 8.03 -4.54 -10.08
C GLU A 77 7.96 -6.00 -10.53
N SER A 78 8.28 -6.23 -11.79
CA SER A 78 8.40 -7.55 -12.40
C SER A 78 9.39 -7.50 -13.57
N GLU A 79 10.07 -8.60 -13.84
CA GLU A 79 10.82 -8.80 -15.09
C GLU A 79 9.89 -9.07 -16.28
N ASP A 80 8.65 -9.49 -16.02
CA ASP A 80 7.62 -9.71 -17.04
C ASP A 80 6.97 -8.38 -17.43
N THR A 81 7.57 -7.72 -18.43
CA THR A 81 7.10 -6.43 -18.96
C THR A 81 5.68 -6.54 -19.55
N ALA A 82 5.35 -7.70 -20.15
CA ALA A 82 4.03 -7.91 -20.72
C ALA A 82 2.95 -7.91 -19.64
N LEU A 83 3.22 -8.53 -18.48
CA LEU A 83 2.34 -8.49 -17.33
C LEU A 83 2.14 -7.05 -16.82
N LEU A 84 3.21 -6.25 -16.74
CA LEU A 84 3.10 -4.86 -16.28
C LEU A 84 2.28 -4.00 -17.24
N GLN A 85 2.41 -4.22 -18.55
CA GLN A 85 1.60 -3.55 -19.57
C GLN A 85 0.12 -3.94 -19.48
N GLU A 86 -0.17 -5.24 -19.34
CA GLU A 86 -1.52 -5.76 -19.11
C GLU A 86 -2.18 -5.12 -17.88
N LEU A 87 -1.44 -5.03 -16.77
CA LEU A 87 -1.92 -4.38 -15.54
C LEU A 87 -2.19 -2.89 -15.73
N ALA A 88 -1.32 -2.17 -16.43
CA ALA A 88 -1.50 -0.75 -16.69
C ALA A 88 -2.75 -0.49 -17.56
N GLU A 89 -2.99 -1.32 -18.56
CA GLU A 89 -4.18 -1.27 -19.40
C GLU A 89 -5.45 -1.61 -18.60
N ALA A 90 -5.41 -2.69 -17.81
CA ALA A 90 -6.53 -3.10 -16.96
C ALA A 90 -6.91 -2.04 -15.92
N LEU A 91 -5.93 -1.32 -15.36
CA LEU A 91 -6.20 -0.21 -14.43
C LEU A 91 -6.86 0.99 -15.12
N THR A 92 -6.66 1.14 -16.42
CA THR A 92 -7.30 2.22 -17.22
C THR A 92 -8.70 1.81 -17.66
N HIS A 93 -8.91 0.52 -17.97
CA HIS A 93 -10.19 -0.05 -18.42
C HIS A 93 -10.57 -1.27 -17.55
N PRO A 94 -10.91 -1.06 -16.27
CA PRO A 94 -11.13 -2.16 -15.35
C PRO A 94 -12.43 -2.92 -15.66
N VAL A 95 -12.37 -4.26 -15.56
CA VAL A 95 -13.54 -5.14 -15.74
C VAL A 95 -14.53 -4.98 -14.59
N PHE A 96 -14.04 -4.90 -13.35
CA PHE A 96 -14.88 -4.67 -12.17
C PHE A 96 -14.60 -3.30 -11.53
N PRO A 97 -15.60 -2.71 -10.83
CA PRO A 97 -15.39 -1.49 -10.07
C PRO A 97 -14.25 -1.66 -9.04
N LEU A 98 -13.32 -0.70 -9.03
CA LEU A 98 -12.12 -0.78 -8.20
C LEU A 98 -12.36 -0.17 -6.82
N TYR A 99 -11.85 -0.84 -5.79
CA TYR A 99 -11.84 -0.35 -4.42
C TYR A 99 -10.75 -1.04 -3.59
N LEU A 100 -10.19 -0.34 -2.62
CA LEU A 100 -9.16 -0.88 -1.74
C LEU A 100 -9.79 -1.50 -0.49
N GLY A 101 -9.95 -2.83 -0.53
CA GLY A 101 -10.52 -3.62 0.57
C GLY A 101 -12.05 -3.55 0.66
N ARG A 102 -12.65 -2.37 0.78
CA ARG A 102 -14.11 -2.19 0.89
C ARG A 102 -14.65 -1.30 -0.24
N ARG A 103 -15.87 -1.56 -0.68
CA ARG A 103 -16.55 -0.76 -1.74
C ARG A 103 -16.66 0.73 -1.41
N ALA A 104 -16.67 1.07 -0.12
CA ALA A 104 -16.67 2.46 0.35
C ALA A 104 -15.31 3.18 0.19
N CYS A 105 -14.28 2.47 -0.27
CA CYS A 105 -12.93 3.00 -0.45
C CYS A 105 -12.51 2.94 -1.93
N PRO A 106 -13.17 3.69 -2.84
CA PRO A 106 -12.72 3.77 -4.23
C PRO A 106 -11.38 4.51 -4.29
N PRO A 107 -10.46 4.14 -5.21
CA PRO A 107 -9.22 4.86 -5.40
C PRO A 107 -9.45 6.21 -6.09
N THR A 108 -8.54 7.15 -5.85
CA THR A 108 -8.51 8.44 -6.53
C THR A 108 -7.83 8.30 -7.91
N LEU A 109 -8.29 9.04 -8.91
CA LEU A 109 -7.69 9.08 -10.24
C LEU A 109 -6.61 10.17 -10.35
N PRO A 110 -5.60 9.98 -11.22
CA PRO A 110 -5.34 8.81 -12.05
C PRO A 110 -4.80 7.64 -11.22
N LEU A 111 -5.24 6.41 -11.52
CA LEU A 111 -4.86 5.22 -10.75
C LEU A 111 -3.51 4.65 -11.21
N CYS A 112 -3.19 4.73 -12.50
CA CYS A 112 -1.93 4.30 -13.08
C CYS A 112 -1.13 5.54 -13.53
N LEU A 113 0.11 5.67 -13.05
CA LEU A 113 1.04 6.74 -13.43
C LEU A 113 2.00 6.34 -14.55
N GLY A 114 1.85 5.12 -15.08
CA GLY A 114 2.66 4.58 -16.17
C GLY A 114 3.81 3.68 -15.69
N LEU A 115 4.54 3.17 -16.66
CA LEU A 115 5.68 2.27 -16.44
C LEU A 115 6.98 3.04 -16.25
N ARG A 116 7.90 2.44 -15.50
CA ARG A 116 9.25 2.97 -15.25
C ARG A 116 10.27 1.87 -15.50
N GLU A 117 11.49 2.23 -15.90
CA GLU A 117 12.59 1.29 -16.14
C GLU A 117 13.48 1.10 -14.90
N GLN A 118 13.36 1.99 -13.92
CA GLN A 118 14.12 1.92 -12.65
C GLN A 118 13.59 0.80 -11.77
N GLY A 119 14.45 0.32 -10.86
CA GLY A 119 14.04 -0.59 -9.79
C GLY A 119 12.97 0.02 -8.86
N LEU A 120 12.26 -0.83 -8.14
CA LEU A 120 11.10 -0.48 -7.32
C LEU A 120 11.32 0.74 -6.41
N VAL A 121 12.39 0.70 -5.61
CA VAL A 121 12.67 1.76 -4.63
C VAL A 121 13.09 3.05 -5.32
N GLU A 122 13.93 2.95 -6.36
CA GLU A 122 14.40 4.09 -7.15
C GLU A 122 13.24 4.80 -7.86
N ALA A 123 12.34 4.02 -8.47
CA ALA A 123 11.15 4.56 -9.12
C ALA A 123 10.24 5.28 -8.10
N LEU A 124 10.01 4.67 -6.92
CA LEU A 124 9.22 5.31 -5.86
C LEU A 124 9.87 6.60 -5.32
N GLN A 125 11.20 6.68 -5.30
CA GLN A 125 11.92 7.89 -4.87
C GLN A 125 11.90 8.99 -5.94
N ALA A 126 12.03 8.62 -7.20
CA ALA A 126 12.14 9.54 -8.33
C ALA A 126 10.79 10.17 -8.72
N GLU A 127 9.68 9.48 -8.45
CA GLU A 127 8.35 9.99 -8.82
C GLU A 127 8.03 11.30 -8.09
N PRO A 128 7.50 12.32 -8.78
CA PRO A 128 7.09 13.57 -8.17
C PRO A 128 6.14 13.37 -6.98
N VAL A 129 6.12 14.34 -6.06
CA VAL A 129 5.20 14.33 -4.91
C VAL A 129 3.77 14.43 -5.40
N LEU A 130 2.90 13.50 -4.96
CA LEU A 130 1.50 13.47 -5.40
C LEU A 130 0.62 14.56 -4.77
N CYS A 131 1.08 15.14 -3.65
CA CYS A 131 0.37 16.21 -2.95
C CYS A 131 1.18 17.52 -2.99
N PRO A 132 1.20 18.27 -4.11
CA PRO A 132 1.93 19.53 -4.17
C PRO A 132 1.41 20.51 -3.10
N GLY A 133 2.32 21.13 -2.35
CA GLY A 133 1.98 22.04 -1.25
C GLY A 133 1.59 21.35 0.08
N GLY A 134 1.50 20.03 0.10
CA GLY A 134 1.32 19.22 1.29
C GLY A 134 2.64 18.84 1.99
N PRO A 135 2.58 18.01 3.06
CA PRO A 135 3.77 17.49 3.70
C PRO A 135 4.56 16.62 2.71
N LYS A 136 5.89 16.66 2.80
CA LYS A 136 6.75 15.77 2.00
C LYS A 136 6.55 14.32 2.40
N PRO A 137 6.72 13.36 1.45
CA PRO A 137 6.69 11.93 1.76
C PRO A 137 7.66 11.60 2.89
N THR A 138 7.23 10.75 3.82
CA THR A 138 8.01 10.48 5.04
C THR A 138 8.81 9.22 4.96
N ARG A 139 8.29 8.19 4.26
CA ARG A 139 8.91 6.87 4.18
C ARG A 139 8.43 6.08 2.97
N ILE A 140 9.23 5.06 2.63
CA ILE A 140 8.86 3.98 1.71
C ILE A 140 8.87 2.68 2.50
N VAL A 141 7.87 1.83 2.31
CA VAL A 141 7.83 0.45 2.80
C VAL A 141 7.87 -0.45 1.57
N ALA A 142 8.93 -1.25 1.41
CA ALA A 142 9.13 -2.08 0.22
C ALA A 142 9.56 -3.50 0.58
N ASP A 143 9.28 -4.44 -0.33
CA ASP A 143 9.78 -5.81 -0.25
C ASP A 143 11.31 -5.80 -0.12
N ALA A 144 11.82 -6.58 0.81
CA ALA A 144 13.24 -6.71 1.12
C ALA A 144 13.63 -8.18 1.31
N ALA A 145 14.90 -8.49 1.14
CA ALA A 145 15.39 -9.83 1.47
C ALA A 145 15.30 -10.05 3.00
N PRO A 146 15.00 -11.27 3.48
CA PRO A 146 14.87 -11.53 4.92
C PRO A 146 16.12 -11.20 5.74
N GLN A 147 17.28 -11.19 5.10
CA GLN A 147 18.58 -10.91 5.72
C GLN A 147 18.94 -9.41 5.72
N GLU A 148 18.15 -8.58 5.02
CA GLU A 148 18.45 -7.15 4.98
C GLU A 148 18.23 -6.50 6.35
N PRO A 149 19.12 -5.58 6.78
CA PRO A 149 18.92 -4.86 8.02
C PRO A 149 17.58 -4.09 8.05
N GLY A 150 16.83 -4.26 9.12
CA GLY A 150 15.52 -3.63 9.28
C GLY A 150 14.37 -4.33 8.55
N ALA A 151 14.60 -5.47 7.90
CA ALA A 151 13.53 -6.29 7.33
C ALA A 151 12.69 -6.93 8.43
N VAL A 152 11.37 -6.77 8.33
CA VAL A 152 10.39 -7.36 9.26
C VAL A 152 9.37 -8.21 8.50
N PRO A 153 8.92 -9.32 9.07
CA PRO A 153 7.90 -10.14 8.44
C PRO A 153 6.53 -9.43 8.46
N GLN A 154 5.89 -9.36 7.31
CA GLN A 154 4.52 -8.86 7.16
C GLN A 154 3.62 -9.95 6.58
N ARG A 155 2.46 -10.17 7.21
CA ARG A 155 1.49 -11.19 6.79
C ARG A 155 0.43 -10.55 5.90
N ASP A 156 0.75 -10.34 4.64
CA ASP A 156 -0.15 -9.69 3.69
C ASP A 156 -0.05 -10.20 2.24
N VAL A 157 0.68 -11.29 2.00
CA VAL A 157 0.73 -11.95 0.69
C VAL A 157 -0.53 -12.77 0.48
N PRO A 158 -1.37 -12.51 -0.53
CA PRO A 158 -2.57 -13.30 -0.74
C PRO A 158 -2.22 -14.70 -1.26
N LEU A 159 -2.72 -15.73 -0.57
CA LEU A 159 -2.67 -17.12 -1.00
C LEU A 159 -4.03 -17.61 -1.51
N SER A 160 -5.11 -17.12 -0.90
CA SER A 160 -6.48 -17.39 -1.32
C SER A 160 -7.43 -16.26 -0.91
N TYR A 161 -8.32 -15.88 -1.81
CA TYR A 161 -9.41 -14.95 -1.54
C TYR A 161 -10.77 -15.66 -1.39
N ASP A 162 -10.80 -16.99 -1.38
CA ASP A 162 -12.05 -17.74 -1.15
C ASP A 162 -12.76 -17.20 0.09
N PRO A 163 -14.04 -16.78 -0.03
CA PRO A 163 -14.79 -16.24 1.10
C PRO A 163 -14.89 -17.19 2.29
N ARG A 164 -14.82 -18.52 2.06
CA ARG A 164 -14.90 -19.54 3.08
C ARG A 164 -13.57 -19.77 3.78
N HIS A 165 -12.44 -19.53 3.06
CA HIS A 165 -11.12 -19.84 3.58
C HIS A 165 -10.04 -18.89 3.01
N ARG A 166 -10.05 -17.66 3.46
CA ARG A 166 -9.01 -16.67 3.09
C ARG A 166 -7.68 -17.01 3.75
N GLN A 167 -6.62 -16.99 2.95
CA GLN A 167 -5.28 -17.30 3.42
C GLN A 167 -4.29 -16.21 3.01
N TYR A 168 -3.36 -15.92 3.93
CA TYR A 168 -2.30 -14.94 3.72
C TYR A 168 -0.96 -15.52 4.16
N GLY A 169 0.03 -15.42 3.29
CA GLY A 169 1.42 -15.72 3.55
C GLY A 169 2.19 -14.52 4.08
N TYR A 170 3.46 -14.76 4.35
CA TYR A 170 4.40 -13.73 4.82
C TYR A 170 5.31 -13.27 3.70
N ARG A 171 5.71 -12.01 3.74
CA ARG A 171 6.84 -11.43 3.02
C ARG A 171 7.71 -10.69 4.01
N SER A 172 8.97 -10.45 3.65
CA SER A 172 9.83 -9.52 4.37
C SER A 172 9.70 -8.14 3.73
N ALA A 173 9.53 -7.13 4.55
CA ALA A 173 9.48 -5.75 4.11
C ALA A 173 10.36 -4.88 5.01
N ARG A 174 10.94 -3.82 4.46
CA ARG A 174 11.67 -2.83 5.25
C ARG A 174 11.13 -1.44 5.02
N GLU A 175 11.25 -0.62 6.05
CA GLU A 175 10.97 0.80 5.99
C GLU A 175 12.25 1.58 5.64
N ILE A 176 12.13 2.49 4.67
CA ILE A 176 13.18 3.40 4.23
C ILE A 176 12.71 4.81 4.55
N SER A 177 13.36 5.49 5.50
CA SER A 177 13.03 6.87 5.84
C SER A 177 13.45 7.81 4.70
N LEU A 178 12.53 8.68 4.29
CA LEU A 178 12.78 9.78 3.34
C LEU A 178 13.02 11.11 4.05
N ARG A 179 12.88 11.15 5.38
CA ARG A 179 13.23 12.35 6.16
C ARG A 179 14.74 12.56 6.04
N GLN A 180 15.14 13.75 5.60
CA GLN A 180 16.52 14.16 5.78
C GLN A 180 16.82 14.08 7.29
N PRO A 181 17.98 13.51 7.70
CA PRO A 181 18.38 13.61 9.09
C PRO A 181 18.30 15.10 9.46
N ALA A 182 17.57 15.40 10.53
CA ALA A 182 17.57 16.77 11.06
C ALA A 182 19.02 17.19 11.15
N GLY A 183 19.40 18.27 10.46
CA GLY A 183 20.77 18.77 10.48
C GLY A 183 21.21 18.79 11.94
N ALA A 184 22.44 18.32 12.22
CA ALA A 184 23.00 18.45 13.54
C ALA A 184 22.71 19.90 14.00
N PRO A 185 22.21 20.12 15.23
CA PRO A 185 21.97 21.47 15.71
C PRO A 185 23.24 22.27 15.42
N GLU A 186 23.12 23.38 14.70
CA GLU A 186 24.25 24.28 14.51
C GLU A 186 24.82 24.53 15.91
N PRO A 187 26.15 24.37 16.08
CA PRO A 187 26.77 24.65 17.38
C PRO A 187 26.37 26.08 17.70
N THR A 188 25.52 26.25 18.71
CA THR A 188 25.13 27.56 19.20
C THR A 188 26.46 28.25 19.55
N ALA A 189 26.73 29.36 18.90
CA ALA A 189 27.94 30.16 19.11
C ALA A 189 27.99 30.79 20.51
N HIS A 190 27.16 30.34 21.41
CA HIS A 190 27.07 30.76 22.79
C HIS A 190 27.59 29.62 23.68
N ASP A 191 28.86 29.69 24.03
CA ASP A 191 29.44 28.86 25.09
C ASP A 191 29.21 29.58 26.43
N PRO A 192 28.26 29.08 27.26
CA PRO A 192 27.98 29.72 28.56
C PRO A 192 29.11 29.62 29.57
N PHE A 193 30.21 28.90 29.25
CA PHE A 193 31.40 28.77 30.11
C PHE A 193 32.53 29.71 29.73
N CYS A 194 32.43 30.51 28.70
CA CYS A 194 33.42 31.52 28.32
C CYS A 194 33.25 32.87 29.06
N GLU A 195 32.24 33.01 29.93
CA GLU A 195 31.98 34.26 30.71
C GLU A 195 32.19 34.10 32.21
N LEU A 196 33.09 33.16 32.66
CA LEU A 196 33.49 33.05 34.06
C LEU A 196 34.97 33.42 34.19
#